data_69b13e35cc7196356c863d43b4a692b8
#
_entry.id   69b13e35cc7196356c863d43b4a692b8
#
_cell.length_a   1.000
_cell.length_b   1.000
_cell.length_c   1.000
_cell.angle_alpha   90.00
_cell.angle_beta   90.00
_cell.angle_gamma   90.00
#
_symmetry.space_group_name_H-M   'P 1'
#
loop_
_entity.id
_entity.type
_entity.pdbx_description
1 polymer ?
#
loop_
_entity_poly.entity_id
_entity_poly.type
_entity_poly.pdbx_seq_one_letter_code
_entity_poly.pdbx_strand_id
1 'polypeptide(L)'
;MKSPWISGLRSVSLTVPDLAAAETFYTQTWGLTVADRSWGTIYFRGSGNDHHLLALHEADGTPQLRLVTLRARSAAALDHIAQAAVAAGGTVERRGAAADPAGGSVLLIRDPDGRRIEVVHGDAQRANDAPVPKDQPIRLAHAVLNSHAVEATREFFEKALGFVLADRTRIMAFMNCDNDHHTIALGDTDNDALNHVAFLMPTLDAVMRGGGRLKDFGLPPQWGPGRHGPGDNAFNYFVDPFGIVIEYTAEIEQIDETYQAGRPEDWTWPTGRIDQWGIGQMPTDHLKQAQRRVLFMPQLD
;
A
#
# COMPACT_ATOMS: atom_id res chain seq x y z
N MET A 1 -1.88 -7.22 -18.47
CA MET A 1 -1.12 -6.10 -19.11
C MET A 1 -0.48 -5.28 -18.01
N LYS A 2 0.72 -4.74 -18.24
CA LYS A 2 1.43 -3.90 -17.25
C LYS A 2 1.24 -2.43 -17.59
N SER A 3 1.27 -1.56 -16.57
CA SER A 3 1.30 -0.12 -16.84
C SER A 3 2.51 0.23 -17.72
N PRO A 4 2.34 1.00 -18.79
CA PRO A 4 3.47 1.49 -19.57
C PRO A 4 4.28 2.56 -18.82
N TRP A 5 3.74 3.12 -17.74
CA TRP A 5 4.29 4.28 -17.05
C TRP A 5 4.81 3.97 -15.64
N ILE A 6 4.12 3.09 -14.90
CA ILE A 6 4.41 2.75 -13.50
C ILE A 6 5.01 1.36 -13.42
N SER A 7 6.04 1.18 -12.61
CA SER A 7 6.74 -0.09 -12.38
C SER A 7 6.44 -0.74 -11.03
N GLY A 8 5.79 -0.05 -10.10
CA GLY A 8 5.43 -0.59 -8.80
C GLY A 8 5.13 0.47 -7.74
N LEU A 9 4.66 0.00 -6.59
CA LEU A 9 4.51 0.79 -5.37
C LEU A 9 5.88 0.90 -4.68
N ARG A 10 6.32 2.12 -4.38
CA ARG A 10 7.59 2.36 -3.71
C ARG A 10 7.42 2.53 -2.21
N SER A 11 6.54 3.42 -1.77
CA SER A 11 6.36 3.73 -0.35
C SER A 11 5.01 4.36 -0.04
N VAL A 12 4.67 4.37 1.25
CA VAL A 12 3.56 5.13 1.80
C VAL A 12 4.08 6.09 2.87
N SER A 13 3.54 7.30 2.91
CA SER A 13 3.91 8.36 3.85
C SER A 13 2.71 8.73 4.72
N LEU A 14 2.88 8.65 6.05
CA LEU A 14 1.83 8.83 7.04
C LEU A 14 2.25 9.81 8.14
N THR A 15 1.29 10.38 8.84
CA THR A 15 1.57 11.09 10.10
C THR A 15 1.34 10.17 11.30
N VAL A 16 2.10 10.39 12.38
CA VAL A 16 1.90 9.74 13.69
C VAL A 16 2.21 10.75 14.80
N PRO A 17 1.56 10.63 15.98
CA PRO A 17 1.76 11.59 17.08
C PRO A 17 3.05 11.36 17.88
N ASP A 18 3.69 10.20 17.77
CA ASP A 18 4.89 9.83 18.54
C ASP A 18 5.83 8.99 17.68
N LEU A 19 6.87 9.66 17.13
CA LEU A 19 7.87 9.00 16.29
C LEU A 19 8.74 8.01 17.06
N ALA A 20 9.00 8.23 18.36
CA ALA A 20 9.83 7.32 19.15
C ALA A 20 9.10 5.99 19.40
N ALA A 21 7.82 6.06 19.76
CA ALA A 21 6.98 4.88 19.89
C ALA A 21 6.81 4.15 18.55
N ALA A 22 6.65 4.91 17.45
CA ALA A 22 6.55 4.36 16.11
C ALA A 22 7.85 3.64 15.68
N GLU A 23 9.00 4.25 15.93
CA GLU A 23 10.30 3.62 15.66
C GLU A 23 10.44 2.30 16.43
N THR A 24 10.11 2.32 17.71
CA THR A 24 10.16 1.11 18.55
C THR A 24 9.27 0.00 17.99
N PHE A 25 8.03 0.32 17.65
CA PHE A 25 7.08 -0.66 17.10
C PHE A 25 7.55 -1.21 15.75
N TYR A 26 7.84 -0.32 14.80
CA TYR A 26 8.16 -0.75 13.43
C TYR A 26 9.51 -1.47 13.33
N THR A 27 10.46 -1.19 14.23
CA THR A 27 11.76 -1.91 14.23
C THR A 27 11.73 -3.18 15.07
N GLN A 28 11.20 -3.15 16.28
CA GLN A 28 11.30 -4.29 17.20
C GLN A 28 10.18 -5.31 17.03
N THR A 29 9.00 -4.85 16.58
CA THR A 29 7.80 -5.71 16.48
C THR A 29 7.44 -6.01 15.03
N TRP A 30 7.33 -4.98 14.17
CA TRP A 30 6.96 -5.17 12.77
C TRP A 30 8.11 -5.72 11.91
N GLY A 31 9.35 -5.48 12.28
CA GLY A 31 10.54 -6.03 11.63
C GLY A 31 11.08 -5.19 10.47
N LEU A 32 10.82 -3.90 10.43
CA LEU A 32 11.49 -2.97 9.52
C LEU A 32 12.83 -2.50 10.10
N THR A 33 13.64 -1.87 9.27
CA THR A 33 14.89 -1.23 9.69
C THR A 33 14.81 0.26 9.37
N VAL A 34 15.34 1.11 10.24
CA VAL A 34 15.46 2.54 9.92
C VAL A 34 16.43 2.71 8.74
N ALA A 35 15.96 3.34 7.69
CA ALA A 35 16.74 3.66 6.50
C ALA A 35 17.42 5.02 6.64
N ASP A 36 16.67 6.02 7.12
CA ASP A 36 17.13 7.39 7.27
C ASP A 36 16.27 8.16 8.28
N ARG A 37 16.75 9.33 8.69
CA ARG A 37 16.02 10.29 9.51
C ARG A 37 16.24 11.70 8.96
N SER A 38 15.17 12.47 8.92
CA SER A 38 15.22 13.92 8.76
C SER A 38 14.42 14.57 9.88
N TRP A 39 14.48 15.91 10.03
CA TRP A 39 13.73 16.53 11.10
C TRP A 39 12.23 16.20 11.02
N GLY A 40 11.70 15.63 12.12
CA GLY A 40 10.28 15.24 12.24
C GLY A 40 9.85 14.08 11.33
N THR A 41 10.81 13.29 10.81
CA THR A 41 10.50 12.17 9.91
C THR A 41 11.46 11.00 10.12
N ILE A 42 10.93 9.79 10.14
CA ILE A 42 11.70 8.54 10.10
C ILE A 42 11.29 7.75 8.88
N TYR A 43 12.29 7.25 8.15
CA TYR A 43 12.12 6.41 6.97
C TYR A 43 12.48 4.97 7.31
N PHE A 44 11.56 4.05 7.03
CA PHE A 44 11.74 2.62 7.32
C PHE A 44 11.82 1.81 6.04
N ARG A 45 12.70 0.83 6.01
CA ARG A 45 12.90 -0.09 4.89
C ARG A 45 12.68 -1.54 5.28
N GLY A 46 12.38 -2.35 4.29
CA GLY A 46 12.46 -3.79 4.36
C GLY A 46 13.85 -4.32 3.97
N SER A 47 13.89 -5.59 3.62
CA SER A 47 15.11 -6.28 3.14
C SER A 47 15.33 -6.14 1.63
N GLY A 48 14.36 -5.63 0.87
CA GLY A 48 14.46 -5.44 -0.59
C GLY A 48 15.27 -4.20 -0.99
N ASN A 49 15.17 -3.85 -2.26
CA ASN A 49 16.00 -2.82 -2.90
C ASN A 49 15.55 -1.39 -2.58
N ASP A 50 14.31 -1.21 -2.16
CA ASP A 50 13.76 0.11 -1.91
C ASP A 50 14.52 0.83 -0.80
N HIS A 51 14.83 2.11 -1.01
CA HIS A 51 15.45 2.93 0.03
C HIS A 51 14.60 2.93 1.30
N HIS A 52 13.30 3.11 1.15
CA HIS A 52 12.32 3.00 2.23
C HIS A 52 10.95 2.59 1.68
N LEU A 53 10.15 1.99 2.56
CA LEU A 53 8.78 1.52 2.30
C LEU A 53 7.75 2.40 2.99
N LEU A 54 8.11 2.91 4.16
CA LEU A 54 7.25 3.69 5.04
C LEU A 54 8.00 4.93 5.51
N ALA A 55 7.37 6.10 5.35
CA ALA A 55 7.84 7.35 5.94
C ALA A 55 6.81 7.81 6.98
N LEU A 56 7.24 7.99 8.23
CA LEU A 56 6.40 8.50 9.32
C LEU A 56 6.84 9.90 9.69
N HIS A 57 5.87 10.83 9.68
CA HIS A 57 6.06 12.23 10.01
C HIS A 57 5.38 12.52 11.35
N GLU A 58 6.07 13.24 12.19
CA GLU A 58 5.48 13.69 13.46
C GLU A 58 4.41 14.75 13.23
N ALA A 59 3.21 14.49 13.72
CA ALA A 59 2.11 15.46 13.73
C ALA A 59 1.09 15.06 14.79
N ASP A 60 0.57 16.02 15.51
CA ASP A 60 -0.47 15.80 16.52
C ASP A 60 -1.76 15.23 15.90
N GLY A 61 -2.48 14.46 16.69
CA GLY A 61 -3.81 13.96 16.35
C GLY A 61 -3.83 12.57 15.72
N THR A 62 -4.89 12.30 14.99
CA THR A 62 -5.09 11.01 14.31
C THR A 62 -4.16 10.89 13.10
N PRO A 63 -3.53 9.73 12.86
CA PRO A 63 -2.75 9.50 11.65
C PRO A 63 -3.50 9.87 10.38
N GLN A 64 -2.77 10.45 9.42
CA GLN A 64 -3.30 10.82 8.10
C GLN A 64 -2.39 10.26 7.00
N LEU A 65 -2.99 9.91 5.86
CA LEU A 65 -2.23 9.55 4.66
C LEU A 65 -1.74 10.83 3.98
N ARG A 66 -0.41 10.97 3.90
CA ARG A 66 0.23 12.10 3.20
C ARG A 66 0.42 11.80 1.72
N LEU A 67 1.02 10.65 1.41
CA LEU A 67 1.38 10.25 0.05
C LEU A 67 1.29 8.74 -0.13
N VAL A 68 0.90 8.33 -1.33
CA VAL A 68 1.26 7.04 -1.93
C VAL A 68 2.29 7.33 -3.00
N THR A 69 3.50 6.75 -2.90
CA THR A 69 4.57 6.97 -3.86
C THR A 69 4.71 5.75 -4.78
N LEU A 70 4.55 6.00 -6.07
CA LEU A 70 4.71 5.02 -7.16
C LEU A 70 6.04 5.28 -7.88
N ARG A 71 6.64 4.23 -8.46
CA ARG A 71 7.86 4.37 -9.26
C ARG A 71 7.55 4.41 -10.74
N ALA A 72 8.03 5.44 -11.44
CA ALA A 72 7.93 5.56 -12.88
C ALA A 72 8.95 4.66 -13.60
N ARG A 73 8.57 4.10 -14.75
CA ARG A 73 9.47 3.31 -15.61
C ARG A 73 10.54 4.14 -16.29
N SER A 74 10.31 5.43 -16.49
CA SER A 74 11.25 6.34 -17.14
C SER A 74 10.99 7.81 -16.76
N ALA A 75 11.97 8.68 -17.02
CA ALA A 75 11.78 10.11 -16.83
C ALA A 75 10.66 10.67 -17.74
N ALA A 76 10.53 10.17 -18.96
CA ALA A 76 9.47 10.56 -19.89
C ALA A 76 8.06 10.17 -19.40
N ALA A 77 7.95 9.11 -18.57
CA ALA A 77 6.67 8.74 -17.96
C ALA A 77 6.12 9.85 -17.05
N LEU A 78 6.99 10.62 -16.37
CA LEU A 78 6.56 11.75 -15.53
C LEU A 78 5.87 12.84 -16.37
N ASP A 79 6.37 13.12 -17.58
CA ASP A 79 5.76 14.10 -18.50
C ASP A 79 4.38 13.62 -18.96
N HIS A 80 4.30 12.36 -19.36
CA HIS A 80 3.05 11.76 -19.80
C HIS A 80 1.99 11.77 -18.68
N ILE A 81 2.37 11.30 -17.48
CA ILE A 81 1.47 11.24 -16.33
C ILE A 81 0.97 12.64 -15.95
N ALA A 82 1.84 13.67 -15.99
CA ALA A 82 1.43 15.05 -15.70
C ALA A 82 0.31 15.53 -16.62
N GLN A 83 0.44 15.26 -17.92
CA GLN A 83 -0.58 15.64 -18.91
C GLN A 83 -1.87 14.79 -18.75
N ALA A 84 -1.70 13.47 -18.60
CA ALA A 84 -2.81 12.55 -18.47
C ALA A 84 -3.62 12.77 -17.18
N ALA A 85 -2.96 13.10 -16.06
CA ALA A 85 -3.63 13.41 -14.81
C ALA A 85 -4.55 14.63 -14.93
N VAL A 86 -4.06 15.71 -15.56
CA VAL A 86 -4.88 16.91 -15.83
C VAL A 86 -6.06 16.58 -16.76
N ALA A 87 -5.80 15.81 -17.82
CA ALA A 87 -6.85 15.39 -18.77
C ALA A 87 -7.91 14.49 -18.11
N ALA A 88 -7.52 13.73 -17.06
CA ALA A 88 -8.42 12.90 -16.27
C ALA A 88 -9.09 13.63 -15.08
N GLY A 89 -8.99 14.95 -15.00
CA GLY A 89 -9.64 15.78 -13.98
C GLY A 89 -8.85 15.97 -12.69
N GLY A 90 -7.64 15.45 -12.62
CA GLY A 90 -6.72 15.70 -11.50
C GLY A 90 -5.92 16.99 -11.67
N THR A 91 -4.98 17.23 -10.76
CA THR A 91 -4.09 18.39 -10.77
C THR A 91 -2.63 17.99 -10.58
N VAL A 92 -1.70 18.81 -11.08
CA VAL A 92 -0.27 18.71 -10.79
C VAL A 92 0.06 19.71 -9.69
N GLU A 93 0.45 19.22 -8.52
CA GLU A 93 0.83 20.08 -7.39
C GLU A 93 2.31 20.49 -7.41
N ARG A 94 3.19 19.56 -7.79
CA ARG A 94 4.64 19.79 -7.78
C ARG A 94 5.35 18.91 -8.79
N ARG A 95 6.42 19.45 -9.37
CA ARG A 95 7.40 18.70 -10.16
C ARG A 95 8.81 19.19 -9.82
N GLY A 96 9.77 18.29 -9.71
CA GLY A 96 11.16 18.64 -9.40
C GLY A 96 11.94 17.51 -8.72
N ALA A 97 12.94 17.88 -7.94
CA ALA A 97 13.68 16.93 -7.15
C ALA A 97 12.82 16.39 -5.99
N ALA A 98 13.03 15.12 -5.64
CA ALA A 98 12.44 14.53 -4.45
C ALA A 98 12.91 15.26 -3.18
N ALA A 99 12.02 15.40 -2.21
CA ALA A 99 12.36 15.98 -0.91
C ALA A 99 12.86 14.91 0.08
N ASP A 100 12.59 13.64 -0.19
CA ASP A 100 13.03 12.54 0.66
C ASP A 100 14.49 12.11 0.37
N PRO A 101 15.15 11.40 1.31
CA PRO A 101 16.57 11.05 1.19
C PRO A 101 16.88 10.06 0.06
N ALA A 102 15.89 9.38 -0.51
CA ALA A 102 16.11 8.52 -1.69
C ALA A 102 16.40 9.33 -2.95
N GLY A 103 16.05 10.63 -2.98
CA GLY A 103 16.29 11.49 -4.13
C GLY A 103 15.47 11.09 -5.35
N GLY A 104 15.99 11.48 -6.52
CA GLY A 104 15.30 11.29 -7.80
C GLY A 104 14.47 12.49 -8.23
N SER A 105 13.76 12.35 -9.35
CA SER A 105 12.81 13.34 -9.86
C SER A 105 11.40 12.90 -9.54
N VAL A 106 10.57 13.82 -9.06
CA VAL A 106 9.20 13.54 -8.67
C VAL A 106 8.19 14.38 -9.43
N LEU A 107 7.02 13.80 -9.61
CA LEU A 107 5.79 14.43 -9.98
C LEU A 107 4.78 14.15 -8.86
N LEU A 108 4.25 15.21 -8.22
CA LEU A 108 3.16 15.11 -7.25
C LEU A 108 1.87 15.53 -7.94
N ILE A 109 0.94 14.60 -8.01
CA ILE A 109 -0.40 14.82 -8.56
C ILE A 109 -1.44 14.62 -7.45
N ARG A 110 -2.60 15.21 -7.69
CA ARG A 110 -3.81 14.97 -6.90
C ARG A 110 -4.90 14.45 -7.83
N ASP A 111 -5.55 13.37 -7.42
CA ASP A 111 -6.71 12.87 -8.12
C ASP A 111 -7.96 13.76 -7.88
N PRO A 112 -9.08 13.55 -8.58
CA PRO A 112 -10.28 14.36 -8.41
C PRO A 112 -10.87 14.36 -6.99
N ASP A 113 -10.64 13.29 -6.21
CA ASP A 113 -11.14 13.14 -4.85
C ASP A 113 -10.16 13.69 -3.79
N GLY A 114 -9.01 14.22 -4.22
CA GLY A 114 -8.03 14.87 -3.35
C GLY A 114 -6.90 13.97 -2.86
N ARG A 115 -6.78 12.70 -3.34
CA ARG A 115 -5.68 11.80 -2.97
C ARG A 115 -4.39 12.27 -3.59
N ARG A 116 -3.34 12.38 -2.78
CA ARG A 116 -1.99 12.74 -3.24
C ARG A 116 -1.21 11.50 -3.65
N ILE A 117 -0.80 11.48 -4.89
CA ILE A 117 0.03 10.42 -5.47
C ILE A 117 1.33 11.05 -5.94
N GLU A 118 2.44 10.59 -5.37
CA GLU A 118 3.77 10.94 -5.84
C GLU A 118 4.27 9.88 -6.81
N VAL A 119 4.83 10.31 -7.93
CA VAL A 119 5.47 9.44 -8.90
C VAL A 119 6.94 9.80 -8.97
N VAL A 120 7.83 8.87 -8.61
CA VAL A 120 9.29 9.08 -8.56
C VAL A 120 10.00 8.33 -9.67
N HIS A 121 11.06 8.93 -10.24
CA HIS A 121 11.99 8.28 -11.15
C HIS A 121 13.43 8.57 -10.76
N GLY A 122 14.29 7.54 -10.82
CA GLY A 122 15.72 7.67 -10.53
C GLY A 122 16.04 7.83 -9.05
N ASP A 123 15.13 7.38 -8.17
CA ASP A 123 15.37 7.27 -6.74
C ASP A 123 16.45 6.23 -6.43
N ALA A 124 17.18 6.41 -5.34
CA ALA A 124 18.22 5.49 -4.91
C ALA A 124 17.62 4.13 -4.57
N GLN A 125 18.19 3.09 -5.15
CA GLN A 125 17.93 1.69 -4.82
C GLN A 125 19.19 1.07 -4.24
N ARG A 126 19.01 0.12 -3.33
CA ARG A 126 20.11 -0.58 -2.71
C ARG A 126 20.43 -1.84 -3.49
N ALA A 127 21.73 -2.20 -3.54
CA ALA A 127 22.12 -3.54 -3.95
C ALA A 127 21.55 -4.57 -2.98
N ASN A 128 20.96 -5.63 -3.52
CA ASN A 128 20.36 -6.71 -2.72
C ASN A 128 21.35 -7.87 -2.58
N ASP A 129 22.51 -7.56 -1.95
CA ASP A 129 23.62 -8.51 -1.86
C ASP A 129 23.58 -9.35 -0.57
N ALA A 130 22.73 -9.01 0.37
CA ALA A 130 22.61 -9.72 1.65
C ALA A 130 21.48 -10.77 1.59
N PRO A 131 21.63 -11.91 2.29
CA PRO A 131 20.52 -12.84 2.47
C PRO A 131 19.30 -12.15 3.05
N VAL A 132 18.13 -12.39 2.46
CA VAL A 132 16.86 -11.86 2.99
C VAL A 132 16.60 -12.47 4.35
N PRO A 133 16.43 -11.66 5.42
CA PRO A 133 16.04 -12.18 6.73
C PRO A 133 14.69 -12.90 6.64
N LYS A 134 14.59 -14.06 7.27
CA LYS A 134 13.40 -14.93 7.15
C LYS A 134 12.10 -14.29 7.62
N ASP A 135 12.18 -13.34 8.55
CA ASP A 135 11.02 -12.77 9.25
C ASP A 135 10.90 -11.25 9.04
N GLN A 136 11.56 -10.70 8.03
CA GLN A 136 11.51 -9.27 7.70
C GLN A 136 10.71 -9.04 6.43
N PRO A 137 9.84 -8.00 6.37
CA PRO A 137 9.23 -7.57 5.11
C PRO A 137 10.28 -7.25 4.03
N ILE A 138 10.00 -7.62 2.80
CA ILE A 138 10.88 -7.35 1.65
C ILE A 138 10.59 -5.96 1.08
N ARG A 139 9.32 -5.71 0.72
CA ARG A 139 8.81 -4.50 0.09
C ARG A 139 7.33 -4.30 0.45
N LEU A 140 6.76 -3.20 0.04
CA LEU A 140 5.30 -3.12 0.00
C LEU A 140 4.76 -4.04 -1.09
N ALA A 141 3.66 -4.71 -0.78
CA ALA A 141 2.88 -5.48 -1.74
C ALA A 141 1.86 -4.58 -2.42
N HIS A 142 1.01 -3.96 -1.62
CA HIS A 142 -0.04 -3.07 -2.09
C HIS A 142 -0.45 -2.04 -1.02
N ALA A 143 -1.12 -0.99 -1.48
CA ALA A 143 -1.88 -0.08 -0.64
C ALA A 143 -3.36 -0.12 -1.05
N VAL A 144 -4.26 -0.19 -0.07
CA VAL A 144 -5.69 -0.18 -0.32
C VAL A 144 -6.28 1.14 0.15
N LEU A 145 -6.97 1.79 -0.76
CA LEU A 145 -7.58 3.10 -0.57
C LEU A 145 -9.11 2.97 -0.60
N ASN A 146 -9.77 3.47 0.40
CA ASN A 146 -11.21 3.64 0.36
C ASN A 146 -11.58 4.74 -0.65
N SER A 147 -12.71 4.56 -1.30
CA SER A 147 -13.27 5.56 -2.21
C SER A 147 -14.78 5.56 -2.14
N HIS A 148 -15.37 6.75 -2.04
CA HIS A 148 -16.82 6.94 -2.17
C HIS A 148 -17.28 6.87 -3.63
N ALA A 149 -16.33 6.84 -4.59
CA ALA A 149 -16.58 6.83 -6.03
C ALA A 149 -15.58 5.89 -6.75
N VAL A 150 -15.57 4.60 -6.38
CA VAL A 150 -14.57 3.61 -6.85
C VAL A 150 -14.41 3.60 -8.36
N GLU A 151 -15.49 3.66 -9.14
CA GLU A 151 -15.37 3.60 -10.59
C GLU A 151 -14.69 4.85 -11.18
N ALA A 152 -14.99 6.03 -10.66
CA ALA A 152 -14.32 7.28 -11.08
C ALA A 152 -12.83 7.26 -10.67
N THR A 153 -12.53 6.80 -9.47
CA THR A 153 -11.14 6.64 -9.00
C THR A 153 -10.39 5.62 -9.86
N ARG A 154 -10.99 4.47 -10.16
CA ARG A 154 -10.43 3.46 -11.06
C ARG A 154 -10.09 4.05 -12.44
N GLU A 155 -11.05 4.76 -13.04
CA GLU A 155 -10.83 5.42 -14.33
C GLU A 155 -9.68 6.44 -14.30
N PHE A 156 -9.51 7.16 -13.20
CA PHE A 156 -8.36 8.06 -13.02
C PHE A 156 -7.05 7.28 -13.01
N PHE A 157 -6.94 6.19 -12.23
CA PHE A 157 -5.73 5.36 -12.20
C PHE A 157 -5.42 4.73 -13.56
N GLU A 158 -6.44 4.32 -14.30
CA GLU A 158 -6.26 3.79 -15.66
C GLU A 158 -5.77 4.87 -16.63
N LYS A 159 -6.45 6.01 -16.69
CA LYS A 159 -6.18 7.07 -17.66
C LYS A 159 -4.89 7.83 -17.36
N ALA A 160 -4.64 8.16 -16.10
CA ALA A 160 -3.49 8.97 -15.69
C ALA A 160 -2.22 8.15 -15.48
N LEU A 161 -2.33 6.97 -14.88
CA LEU A 161 -1.19 6.17 -14.42
C LEU A 161 -1.02 4.86 -15.22
N GLY A 162 -1.96 4.54 -16.11
CA GLY A 162 -1.91 3.33 -16.94
C GLY A 162 -2.09 2.03 -16.17
N PHE A 163 -2.70 2.07 -15.00
CA PHE A 163 -3.09 0.86 -14.27
C PHE A 163 -4.12 0.06 -15.07
N VAL A 164 -4.22 -1.22 -14.76
CA VAL A 164 -5.19 -2.13 -15.38
C VAL A 164 -6.01 -2.80 -14.28
N LEU A 165 -7.32 -2.93 -14.49
CA LEU A 165 -8.18 -3.69 -13.60
C LEU A 165 -7.82 -5.19 -13.70
N ALA A 166 -7.33 -5.76 -12.60
CA ALA A 166 -7.11 -7.20 -12.47
C ALA A 166 -8.42 -7.91 -12.10
N ASP A 167 -9.07 -7.47 -11.03
CA ASP A 167 -10.34 -8.05 -10.57
C ASP A 167 -11.31 -7.00 -10.05
N ARG A 168 -12.59 -7.30 -10.16
CA ARG A 168 -13.68 -6.55 -9.51
C ARG A 168 -14.50 -7.49 -8.63
N THR A 169 -14.58 -7.20 -7.35
CA THR A 169 -15.56 -7.82 -6.45
C THR A 169 -16.74 -6.86 -6.24
N ARG A 170 -17.70 -7.25 -5.42
CA ARG A 170 -18.85 -6.36 -5.09
C ARG A 170 -18.44 -5.10 -4.33
N ILE A 171 -17.30 -5.16 -3.64
CA ILE A 171 -16.85 -4.11 -2.71
C ILE A 171 -15.44 -3.61 -2.99
N MET A 172 -14.72 -4.14 -3.98
CA MET A 172 -13.33 -3.74 -4.26
C MET A 172 -12.98 -3.85 -5.75
N ALA A 173 -12.17 -2.90 -6.23
CA ALA A 173 -11.48 -2.96 -7.51
C ALA A 173 -9.97 -3.16 -7.27
N PHE A 174 -9.39 -4.19 -7.86
CA PHE A 174 -7.98 -4.54 -7.75
C PHE A 174 -7.24 -4.06 -9.00
N MET A 175 -6.26 -3.17 -8.81
CA MET A 175 -5.56 -2.48 -9.90
C MET A 175 -4.10 -2.91 -9.94
N ASN A 176 -3.63 -3.30 -11.10
CA ASN A 176 -2.26 -3.74 -11.28
C ASN A 176 -1.45 -2.77 -12.16
N CYS A 177 -0.12 -2.75 -11.95
CA CYS A 177 0.81 -2.00 -12.79
C CYS A 177 2.04 -2.83 -13.21
N ASP A 178 2.24 -3.99 -12.63
CA ASP A 178 3.38 -4.89 -12.87
C ASP A 178 2.91 -6.36 -12.97
N ASN A 179 3.66 -7.32 -12.45
CA ASN A 179 3.26 -8.73 -12.47
C ASN A 179 2.43 -9.15 -11.25
N ASP A 180 2.49 -8.41 -10.16
CA ASP A 180 1.65 -8.71 -9.00
C ASP A 180 0.19 -8.49 -9.38
N HIS A 181 -0.70 -9.36 -8.93
CA HIS A 181 -2.13 -9.27 -9.23
C HIS A 181 -2.69 -7.87 -8.96
N HIS A 182 -2.24 -7.23 -7.90
CA HIS A 182 -2.61 -5.84 -7.61
C HIS A 182 -1.51 -5.11 -6.83
N THR A 183 -1.36 -3.84 -7.13
CA THR A 183 -0.45 -2.89 -6.48
C THR A 183 -1.25 -1.85 -5.70
N ILE A 184 -2.41 -1.48 -6.21
CA ILE A 184 -3.42 -0.64 -5.55
C ILE A 184 -4.73 -1.41 -5.56
N ALA A 185 -5.50 -1.33 -4.48
CA ALA A 185 -6.90 -1.72 -4.51
C ALA A 185 -7.78 -0.59 -3.98
N LEU A 186 -8.98 -0.48 -4.52
CA LEU A 186 -9.96 0.55 -4.18
C LEU A 186 -11.14 -0.10 -3.48
N GLY A 187 -11.36 0.26 -2.22
CA GLY A 187 -12.50 -0.21 -1.43
C GLY A 187 -13.73 0.67 -1.65
N ASP A 188 -14.85 0.05 -1.97
CA ASP A 188 -16.14 0.71 -2.18
C ASP A 188 -16.76 1.05 -0.82
N THR A 189 -16.63 2.29 -0.40
CA THR A 189 -17.05 2.78 0.92
C THR A 189 -17.68 4.17 0.79
N ASP A 190 -18.18 4.70 1.89
CA ASP A 190 -18.73 6.06 1.95
C ASP A 190 -17.72 7.12 2.42
N ASN A 191 -16.41 6.76 2.49
CA ASN A 191 -15.36 7.68 2.89
C ASN A 191 -14.06 7.48 2.09
N ASP A 192 -13.21 8.50 2.08
CA ASP A 192 -11.90 8.50 1.44
C ASP A 192 -10.81 8.41 2.51
N ALA A 193 -10.20 7.25 2.62
CA ALA A 193 -9.21 6.93 3.65
C ALA A 193 -8.21 5.87 3.16
N LEU A 194 -7.09 5.74 3.85
CA LEU A 194 -6.25 4.56 3.73
C LEU A 194 -6.95 3.40 4.45
N ASN A 195 -7.27 2.34 3.71
CA ASN A 195 -7.81 1.12 4.28
C ASN A 195 -6.72 0.33 5.00
N HIS A 196 -5.63 0.03 4.30
CA HIS A 196 -4.45 -0.63 4.87
C HIS A 196 -3.23 -0.54 3.94
N VAL A 197 -2.08 -0.91 4.51
CA VAL A 197 -0.82 -1.10 3.78
C VAL A 197 -0.35 -2.53 3.98
N ALA A 198 -0.06 -3.24 2.90
CA ALA A 198 0.42 -4.61 2.92
C ALA A 198 1.93 -4.69 2.67
N PHE A 199 2.60 -5.45 3.53
CA PHE A 199 4.03 -5.70 3.50
C PHE A 199 4.30 -7.13 3.03
N LEU A 200 5.01 -7.28 1.93
CA LEU A 200 5.37 -8.59 1.37
C LEU A 200 6.40 -9.28 2.25
N MET A 201 6.04 -10.42 2.77
CA MET A 201 6.91 -11.32 3.52
C MET A 201 7.57 -12.35 2.57
N PRO A 202 8.74 -12.90 2.93
CA PRO A 202 9.45 -13.86 2.07
C PRO A 202 8.65 -15.14 1.78
N THR A 203 7.84 -15.58 2.73
CA THR A 203 7.11 -16.86 2.66
C THR A 203 5.84 -16.82 3.51
N LEU A 204 4.94 -17.77 3.30
CA LEU A 204 3.79 -18.00 4.18
C LEU A 204 4.25 -18.25 5.63
N ASP A 205 5.33 -19.03 5.85
CA ASP A 205 5.87 -19.28 7.20
C ASP A 205 6.28 -17.96 7.89
N ALA A 206 6.85 -17.03 7.12
CA ALA A 206 7.21 -15.68 7.64
C ALA A 206 5.97 -14.86 8.05
N VAL A 207 4.87 -14.95 7.31
CA VAL A 207 3.57 -14.34 7.70
C VAL A 207 3.11 -14.92 9.04
N MET A 208 3.17 -16.22 9.20
CA MET A 208 2.75 -16.91 10.43
C MET A 208 3.65 -16.57 11.62
N ARG A 209 4.99 -16.55 11.43
CA ARG A 209 5.94 -16.15 12.48
C ARG A 209 5.75 -14.68 12.88
N GLY A 210 5.56 -13.81 11.91
CA GLY A 210 5.23 -12.40 12.15
C GLY A 210 3.97 -12.26 12.98
N GLY A 211 2.93 -13.02 12.67
CA GLY A 211 1.69 -13.08 13.45
C GLY A 211 1.91 -13.53 14.89
N GLY A 212 2.73 -14.55 15.12
CA GLY A 212 3.13 -14.98 16.45
C GLY A 212 3.83 -13.89 17.24
N ARG A 213 4.81 -13.23 16.62
CA ARG A 213 5.57 -12.11 17.22
C ARG A 213 4.64 -10.97 17.65
N LEU A 214 3.69 -10.55 16.79
CA LEU A 214 2.74 -9.49 17.15
C LEU A 214 1.81 -9.93 18.29
N LYS A 215 1.34 -11.17 18.27
CA LYS A 215 0.53 -11.72 19.37
C LYS A 215 1.28 -11.71 20.71
N ASP A 216 2.55 -12.08 20.71
CA ASP A 216 3.42 -12.04 21.91
C ASP A 216 3.63 -10.60 22.40
N PHE A 217 3.61 -9.63 21.50
CA PHE A 217 3.65 -8.21 21.82
C PHE A 217 2.30 -7.62 22.28
N GLY A 218 1.24 -8.43 22.32
CA GLY A 218 -0.09 -8.01 22.74
C GLY A 218 -0.99 -7.48 21.62
N LEU A 219 -0.59 -7.64 20.36
CA LEU A 219 -1.34 -7.25 19.17
C LEU A 219 -1.79 -8.49 18.39
N PRO A 220 -2.88 -9.16 18.78
CA PRO A 220 -3.37 -10.33 18.07
C PRO A 220 -3.88 -9.96 16.67
N PRO A 221 -3.91 -10.94 15.75
CA PRO A 221 -4.53 -10.74 14.45
C PRO A 221 -5.95 -10.20 14.58
N GLN A 222 -6.30 -9.26 13.71
CA GLN A 222 -7.65 -8.68 13.63
C GLN A 222 -8.47 -9.32 12.51
N TRP A 223 -7.79 -9.93 11.53
CA TRP A 223 -8.34 -10.79 10.49
C TRP A 223 -7.23 -11.73 9.99
N GLY A 224 -7.57 -13.00 9.85
CA GLY A 224 -6.62 -14.04 9.41
C GLY A 224 -6.11 -14.92 10.57
N PRO A 225 -5.09 -15.77 10.33
CA PRO A 225 -4.48 -15.95 9.01
C PRO A 225 -5.48 -16.51 7.99
N GLY A 226 -5.35 -16.11 6.74
CA GLY A 226 -6.24 -16.51 5.66
C GLY A 226 -5.56 -16.43 4.28
N ARG A 227 -6.32 -16.78 3.25
CA ARG A 227 -5.92 -16.62 1.84
C ARG A 227 -7.02 -15.91 1.07
N HIS A 228 -6.67 -14.80 0.45
CA HIS A 228 -7.61 -14.03 -0.37
C HIS A 228 -8.09 -14.82 -1.59
N GLY A 229 -9.26 -14.46 -2.12
CA GLY A 229 -9.70 -14.93 -3.43
C GLY A 229 -8.97 -14.16 -4.53
N PRO A 230 -9.31 -12.88 -4.75
CA PRO A 230 -8.55 -12.04 -5.67
C PRO A 230 -7.09 -11.93 -5.24
N GLY A 231 -6.17 -12.26 -6.15
CA GLY A 231 -4.73 -12.19 -5.90
C GLY A 231 -4.13 -13.37 -5.16
N ASP A 232 -4.93 -14.33 -4.70
CA ASP A 232 -4.52 -15.61 -4.09
C ASP A 232 -3.43 -15.49 -3.01
N ASN A 233 -3.22 -14.32 -2.42
CA ASN A 233 -2.19 -14.07 -1.42
C ASN A 233 -2.63 -14.50 -0.02
N ALA A 234 -1.70 -15.10 0.73
CA ALA A 234 -1.86 -15.35 2.16
C ALA A 234 -1.76 -14.03 2.92
N PHE A 235 -2.56 -13.88 3.99
CA PHE A 235 -2.63 -12.63 4.72
C PHE A 235 -2.75 -12.80 6.23
N ASN A 236 -2.37 -11.75 6.96
CA ASN A 236 -2.63 -11.59 8.39
C ASN A 236 -2.68 -10.08 8.71
N TYR A 237 -3.83 -9.60 9.20
CA TYR A 237 -4.10 -8.18 9.44
C TYR A 237 -3.96 -7.81 10.90
N PHE A 238 -3.39 -6.64 11.13
CA PHE A 238 -3.19 -6.05 12.45
C PHE A 238 -3.59 -4.58 12.45
N VAL A 239 -3.89 -4.05 13.62
CA VAL A 239 -3.99 -2.61 13.86
C VAL A 239 -2.79 -2.21 14.70
N ASP A 240 -1.98 -1.30 14.21
CA ASP A 240 -0.79 -0.83 14.91
C ASP A 240 -1.16 0.04 16.15
N PRO A 241 -0.21 0.42 17.01
CA PRO A 241 -0.50 1.25 18.18
C PRO A 241 -1.11 2.62 17.89
N PHE A 242 -1.06 3.08 16.64
CA PHE A 242 -1.59 4.38 16.21
C PHE A 242 -2.95 4.27 15.53
N GLY A 243 -3.45 3.05 15.30
CA GLY A 243 -4.71 2.79 14.64
C GLY A 243 -4.59 2.66 13.11
N ILE A 244 -3.37 2.48 12.60
CA ILE A 244 -3.12 2.20 11.18
C ILE A 244 -3.28 0.70 10.94
N VAL A 245 -4.02 0.32 9.90
CA VAL A 245 -4.14 -1.08 9.53
C VAL A 245 -2.97 -1.49 8.66
N ILE A 246 -2.27 -2.53 9.09
CA ILE A 246 -1.10 -3.10 8.45
C ILE A 246 -1.30 -4.61 8.23
N GLU A 247 -0.79 -5.10 7.11
CA GLU A 247 -0.92 -6.49 6.69
C GLU A 247 0.45 -7.11 6.44
N TYR A 248 0.69 -8.32 6.97
CA TYR A 248 1.70 -9.21 6.39
C TYR A 248 1.04 -10.05 5.30
N THR A 249 1.65 -10.07 4.12
CA THR A 249 1.18 -10.87 2.99
C THR A 249 2.31 -11.64 2.33
N ALA A 250 1.98 -12.74 1.67
CA ALA A 250 2.93 -13.54 0.90
C ALA A 250 2.23 -14.25 -0.27
N GLU A 251 3.02 -14.74 -1.22
CA GLU A 251 2.54 -15.58 -2.32
C GLU A 251 1.47 -14.88 -3.17
N ILE A 252 1.69 -13.61 -3.50
CA ILE A 252 0.79 -12.86 -4.39
C ILE A 252 0.80 -13.51 -5.77
N GLU A 253 -0.39 -13.77 -6.32
CA GLU A 253 -0.56 -14.27 -7.66
C GLU A 253 0.17 -13.38 -8.67
N GLN A 254 0.94 -14.01 -9.56
CA GLN A 254 1.64 -13.33 -10.64
C GLN A 254 0.81 -13.45 -11.91
N ILE A 255 0.39 -12.32 -12.45
CA ILE A 255 -0.46 -12.26 -13.63
C ILE A 255 0.27 -11.66 -14.83
N ASP A 256 -0.18 -12.02 -16.03
CA ASP A 256 0.33 -11.52 -17.30
C ASP A 256 -0.83 -11.08 -18.23
N GLU A 257 -0.53 -10.87 -19.49
CA GLU A 257 -1.52 -10.45 -20.51
C GLU A 257 -2.59 -11.49 -20.82
N THR A 258 -2.45 -12.72 -20.35
CA THR A 258 -3.45 -13.79 -20.53
C THR A 258 -4.44 -13.86 -19.38
N TYR A 259 -4.20 -13.14 -18.30
CA TYR A 259 -5.08 -13.11 -17.15
C TYR A 259 -6.46 -12.58 -17.51
N GLN A 260 -7.48 -13.29 -17.06
CA GLN A 260 -8.88 -12.90 -17.28
C GLN A 260 -9.42 -12.26 -16.00
N ALA A 261 -9.72 -10.97 -16.07
CA ALA A 261 -10.26 -10.23 -14.92
C ALA A 261 -11.57 -10.87 -14.42
N GLY A 262 -11.57 -11.20 -13.14
CA GLY A 262 -12.74 -11.70 -12.43
C GLY A 262 -13.78 -10.59 -12.22
N ARG A 263 -15.06 -10.99 -12.31
CA ARG A 263 -16.22 -10.13 -12.10
C ARG A 263 -16.82 -10.33 -10.72
N PRO A 264 -17.70 -9.45 -10.24
CA PRO A 264 -18.30 -9.57 -8.90
C PRO A 264 -18.99 -10.91 -8.63
N GLU A 265 -19.48 -11.57 -9.65
CA GLU A 265 -20.18 -12.86 -9.56
C GLU A 265 -19.22 -14.04 -9.35
N ASP A 266 -17.97 -13.88 -9.75
CA ASP A 266 -16.95 -14.94 -9.65
C ASP A 266 -16.42 -15.06 -8.20
N TRP A 267 -16.56 -14.00 -7.40
CA TRP A 267 -16.04 -13.92 -6.02
C TRP A 267 -17.15 -14.14 -4.98
N THR A 268 -17.51 -15.40 -4.77
CA THR A 268 -18.54 -15.80 -3.81
C THR A 268 -17.98 -16.76 -2.75
N TRP A 269 -18.45 -16.61 -1.52
CA TRP A 269 -17.98 -17.38 -0.38
C TRP A 269 -19.12 -18.09 0.35
N PRO A 270 -18.86 -19.26 0.98
CA PRO A 270 -19.81 -19.83 1.91
C PRO A 270 -20.15 -18.86 3.05
N THR A 271 -21.34 -18.98 3.61
CA THR A 271 -21.76 -18.17 4.75
C THR A 271 -20.77 -18.24 5.92
N GLY A 272 -20.42 -17.06 6.45
CA GLY A 272 -19.47 -16.96 7.59
C GLY A 272 -18.00 -17.08 7.23
N ARG A 273 -17.65 -17.02 5.93
CA ARG A 273 -16.29 -17.09 5.44
C ARG A 273 -16.09 -16.06 4.32
N ILE A 274 -14.96 -15.38 4.28
CA ILE A 274 -14.61 -14.39 3.25
C ILE A 274 -13.16 -14.57 2.75
N ASP A 275 -12.59 -15.75 2.93
CA ASP A 275 -11.28 -16.16 2.44
C ASP A 275 -11.31 -17.62 2.00
N GLN A 276 -10.30 -18.07 1.25
CA GLN A 276 -10.26 -19.42 0.70
C GLN A 276 -10.10 -20.51 1.77
N TRP A 277 -9.34 -20.24 2.83
CA TRP A 277 -9.08 -21.26 3.85
C TRP A 277 -10.21 -21.39 4.87
N GLY A 278 -10.81 -20.27 5.26
CA GLY A 278 -11.91 -20.26 6.23
C GLY A 278 -11.53 -20.78 7.62
N ILE A 279 -10.26 -20.70 8.00
CA ILE A 279 -9.75 -21.20 9.29
C ILE A 279 -9.42 -20.07 10.27
N GLY A 280 -9.15 -18.88 9.76
CA GLY A 280 -8.90 -17.69 10.57
C GLY A 280 -10.21 -17.07 11.07
N GLN A 281 -10.06 -16.11 11.99
CA GLN A 281 -11.20 -15.33 12.44
C GLN A 281 -11.68 -14.38 11.35
N MET A 282 -12.97 -14.03 11.41
CA MET A 282 -13.54 -12.95 10.60
C MET A 282 -12.96 -11.60 11.01
N PRO A 283 -12.98 -10.59 10.10
CA PRO A 283 -12.56 -9.23 10.46
C PRO A 283 -13.27 -8.73 11.71
N THR A 284 -12.50 -8.30 12.71
CA THR A 284 -13.06 -7.73 13.94
C THR A 284 -13.69 -6.36 13.66
N ASP A 285 -14.57 -5.92 14.54
CA ASP A 285 -15.15 -4.57 14.44
C ASP A 285 -14.08 -3.49 14.66
N HIS A 286 -13.06 -3.78 15.46
CA HIS A 286 -11.90 -2.90 15.62
C HIS A 286 -11.17 -2.69 14.28
N LEU A 287 -10.90 -3.76 13.54
CA LEU A 287 -10.29 -3.66 12.20
C LEU A 287 -11.13 -2.80 11.26
N LYS A 288 -12.45 -3.11 11.17
CA LYS A 288 -13.38 -2.37 10.29
C LYS A 288 -13.43 -0.88 10.60
N GLN A 289 -13.37 -0.51 11.88
CA GLN A 289 -13.31 0.89 12.30
C GLN A 289 -11.96 1.53 11.95
N ALA A 290 -10.85 0.83 12.20
CA ALA A 290 -9.51 1.32 11.88
C ALA A 290 -9.31 1.56 10.38
N GLN A 291 -9.85 0.68 9.52
CA GLN A 291 -9.83 0.82 8.05
C GLN A 291 -10.50 2.10 7.51
N ARG A 292 -11.12 2.88 8.36
CA ARG A 292 -11.87 4.11 7.98
C ARG A 292 -11.29 5.38 8.60
N ARG A 293 -10.28 5.27 9.45
CA ARG A 293 -9.80 6.38 10.31
C ARG A 293 -8.68 7.22 9.69
N VAL A 294 -7.81 6.64 8.90
CA VAL A 294 -6.64 7.31 8.34
C VAL A 294 -7.06 8.07 7.09
N LEU A 295 -7.58 9.27 7.27
CA LEU A 295 -8.06 10.11 6.19
C LEU A 295 -6.89 10.64 5.34
N PHE A 296 -7.17 11.06 4.11
CA PHE A 296 -6.20 11.76 3.30
C PHE A 296 -5.91 13.14 3.88
N MET A 297 -4.62 13.50 3.90
CA MET A 297 -4.21 14.81 4.37
C MET A 297 -4.82 15.91 3.49
N PRO A 298 -5.56 16.87 4.06
CA PRO A 298 -6.10 17.97 3.29
C PRO A 298 -5.00 18.81 2.66
N GLN A 299 -5.34 19.59 1.66
CA GLN A 299 -4.42 20.58 1.10
C GLN A 299 -4.03 21.53 2.23
N LEU A 300 -2.73 21.74 2.42
CA LEU A 300 -2.26 22.90 3.19
C LEU A 300 -2.46 24.11 2.31
N ASP A 301 -3.29 25.04 2.75
CA ASP A 301 -3.51 26.33 2.10
C ASP A 301 -2.20 27.13 2.01
#